data_79554b830d46037ef71499c7806d1472
#
_entry.id   79554b830d46037ef71499c7806d1472
#
_cell.length_a   1.000
_cell.length_b   1.000
_cell.length_c   1.000
_cell.angle_alpha   90.00
_cell.angle_beta   90.00
_cell.angle_gamma   90.00
#
_symmetry.space_group_name_H-M   'P 1'
#
loop_
_entity.id
_entity.type
_entity.pdbx_description
1 polymer ?
#
loop_
_entity_poly.entity_id
_entity_poly.type
_entity_poly.pdbx_seq_one_letter_code
_entity_poly.pdbx_strand_id
1 'polypeptide(L)'
;MNRPLKINIIGAGPGGLYFSLLMKIADPRHDITIYERNRADDTFGFGVVFSDETLGNFIGQDQETYRQIREAFAYWDEIEVRYKGARIRSGGHGFAGMSRQKLLDILQGRCRD
;
A
#
# COMPACT_ATOMS: atom_id res chain seq x y z
N MET A 1 29.81 -3.25 -5.06
CA MET A 1 29.61 -3.52 -3.64
C MET A 1 28.76 -2.43 -3.02
N ASN A 2 27.68 -2.80 -2.36
CA ASN A 2 26.73 -1.82 -1.82
C ASN A 2 27.09 -1.46 -0.39
N ARG A 3 27.18 -0.16 -0.12
CA ARG A 3 27.39 0.35 1.23
C ARG A 3 26.03 0.45 1.94
N PRO A 4 25.95 0.07 3.22
CA PRO A 4 24.76 0.35 4.00
C PRO A 4 24.58 1.87 4.10
N LEU A 5 23.32 2.29 4.00
CA LEU A 5 22.95 3.69 4.07
C LEU A 5 22.24 4.00 5.38
N LYS A 6 22.41 5.22 5.84
CA LYS A 6 21.58 5.78 6.90
C LYS A 6 20.54 6.67 6.24
N ILE A 7 19.26 6.30 6.37
CA ILE A 7 18.17 6.94 5.65
C ILE A 7 17.21 7.54 6.66
N ASN A 8 16.94 8.83 6.52
CA ASN A 8 15.92 9.52 7.31
C ASN A 8 14.75 9.83 6.39
N ILE A 9 13.56 9.41 6.79
CA ILE A 9 12.34 9.60 6.00
C ILE A 9 11.39 10.49 6.78
N ILE A 10 10.92 11.55 6.14
CA ILE A 10 9.94 12.45 6.74
C ILE A 10 8.58 12.09 6.18
N GLY A 11 7.68 11.63 7.04
CA GLY A 11 6.35 11.19 6.69
C GLY A 11 6.23 9.67 6.65
N ALA A 12 5.26 9.15 7.39
CA ALA A 12 4.96 7.71 7.46
C ALA A 12 3.65 7.39 6.74
N GLY A 13 3.43 8.00 5.58
CA GLY A 13 2.37 7.61 4.67
C GLY A 13 2.72 6.34 3.92
N PRO A 14 1.82 5.85 3.04
CA PRO A 14 2.08 4.60 2.31
C PRO A 14 3.38 4.62 1.51
N GLY A 15 3.70 5.75 0.88
CA GLY A 15 4.93 5.86 0.09
C GLY A 15 6.18 5.75 0.92
N GLY A 16 6.26 6.47 2.04
CA GLY A 16 7.42 6.41 2.93
C GLY A 16 7.58 5.06 3.58
N LEU A 17 6.48 4.45 4.03
CA LEU A 17 6.51 3.12 4.64
C LEU A 17 6.92 2.05 3.63
N TYR A 18 6.35 2.08 2.44
CA TYR A 18 6.66 1.07 1.44
C TYR A 18 8.10 1.20 0.94
N PHE A 19 8.57 2.42 0.71
CA PHE A 19 9.97 2.66 0.34
C PHE A 19 10.92 2.09 1.42
N SER A 20 10.62 2.37 2.69
CA SER A 20 11.44 1.86 3.81
C SER A 20 11.49 0.34 3.82
N LEU A 21 10.34 -0.30 3.63
CA LEU A 21 10.24 -1.76 3.58
C LEU A 21 11.11 -2.32 2.44
N LEU A 22 10.99 -1.77 1.25
CA LEU A 22 11.76 -2.27 0.10
C LEU A 22 13.26 -2.08 0.29
N MET A 23 13.68 -0.96 0.89
CA MET A 23 15.10 -0.74 1.16
C MET A 23 15.65 -1.75 2.18
N LYS A 24 14.86 -2.08 3.22
CA LYS A 24 15.25 -3.10 4.20
C LYS A 24 15.33 -4.50 3.60
N ILE A 25 14.43 -4.81 2.67
CA ILE A 25 14.46 -6.09 1.96
C ILE A 25 15.71 -6.17 1.07
N ALA A 26 16.05 -5.08 0.39
CA ALA A 26 17.20 -5.02 -0.49
C ALA A 26 18.52 -5.19 0.29
N ASP A 27 18.63 -4.55 1.46
CA ASP A 27 19.78 -4.69 2.33
C ASP A 27 19.38 -4.41 3.79
N PRO A 28 19.24 -5.46 4.64
CA PRO A 28 18.84 -5.26 6.04
C PRO A 28 19.81 -4.42 6.87
N ARG A 29 21.02 -4.14 6.36
CA ARG A 29 22.00 -3.31 7.06
C ARG A 29 21.67 -1.82 6.97
N HIS A 30 20.77 -1.41 6.08
CA HIS A 30 20.36 -0.01 6.01
C HIS A 30 19.75 0.43 7.34
N ASP A 31 20.15 1.61 7.82
CA ASP A 31 19.64 2.20 9.04
C ASP A 31 18.57 3.21 8.65
N ILE A 32 17.30 2.87 8.88
CA ILE A 32 16.16 3.68 8.41
C ILE A 32 15.39 4.20 9.61
N THR A 33 15.24 5.52 9.67
CA THR A 33 14.43 6.19 10.67
C THR A 33 13.32 6.98 9.97
N ILE A 34 12.08 6.78 10.43
CA ILE A 34 10.91 7.46 9.87
C ILE A 34 10.36 8.41 10.91
N TYR A 35 10.20 9.68 10.51
CA TYR A 35 9.64 10.72 11.37
C TYR A 35 8.23 11.06 10.90
N GLU A 36 7.24 10.95 11.79
CA GLU A 36 5.86 11.25 11.48
C GLU A 36 5.26 12.12 12.59
N ARG A 37 4.67 13.24 12.18
CA ARG A 37 4.06 14.18 13.15
C ARG A 37 2.71 13.72 13.68
N ASN A 38 2.03 12.83 12.95
CA ASN A 38 0.73 12.32 13.35
C ASN A 38 0.90 11.02 14.12
N ARG A 39 -0.12 10.66 14.89
CA ARG A 39 -0.12 9.38 15.61
C ARG A 39 -0.25 8.22 14.64
N ALA A 40 0.21 7.04 15.04
CA ALA A 40 0.17 5.86 14.19
C ALA A 40 -1.26 5.49 13.75
N ASP A 41 -2.26 5.79 14.58
CA ASP A 41 -3.67 5.52 14.29
C ASP A 41 -4.38 6.69 13.60
N ASP A 42 -3.70 7.81 13.37
CA ASP A 42 -4.26 8.92 12.62
C ASP A 42 -4.22 8.62 11.13
N THR A 43 -5.28 8.95 10.42
CA THR A 43 -5.33 8.79 8.98
C THR A 43 -6.19 9.89 8.35
N PHE A 44 -5.84 10.24 7.12
CA PHE A 44 -6.59 11.19 6.32
C PHE A 44 -7.15 10.46 5.10
N GLY A 45 -8.42 10.72 4.80
CA GLY A 45 -9.12 10.03 3.73
C GLY A 45 -9.76 8.73 4.21
N PHE A 46 -10.52 8.09 3.35
CA PHE A 46 -11.34 6.94 3.74
C PHE A 46 -10.79 5.62 3.24
N GLY A 47 -10.27 5.59 2.03
CA GLY A 47 -9.84 4.34 1.45
C GLY A 47 -8.91 4.52 0.28
N VAL A 48 -8.42 3.40 -0.20
CA VAL A 48 -7.57 3.32 -1.39
C VAL A 48 -8.12 2.24 -2.31
N VAL A 49 -7.94 2.43 -3.61
CA VAL A 49 -8.33 1.46 -4.62
C VAL A 49 -7.10 1.13 -5.45
N PHE A 50 -6.86 -0.17 -5.63
CA PHE A 50 -5.76 -0.66 -6.44
C PHE A 50 -6.30 -1.31 -7.71
N SER A 51 -5.65 -1.07 -8.84
CA SER A 51 -5.86 -1.86 -10.05
C SER A 51 -5.09 -3.18 -9.94
N ASP A 52 -5.42 -4.15 -10.80
CA ASP A 52 -4.66 -5.41 -10.87
C ASP A 52 -3.19 -5.16 -11.16
N GLU A 53 -2.88 -4.18 -12.00
CA GLU A 53 -1.51 -3.82 -12.32
C GLU A 53 -0.75 -3.35 -11.08
N THR A 54 -1.36 -2.49 -10.27
CA THR A 54 -0.73 -2.00 -9.04
C THR A 54 -0.51 -3.14 -8.04
N LEU A 55 -1.49 -4.02 -7.89
CA LEU A 55 -1.34 -5.19 -7.01
C LEU A 55 -0.22 -6.11 -7.47
N GLY A 56 -0.07 -6.26 -8.79
CA GLY A 56 1.01 -7.07 -9.36
C GLY A 56 2.39 -6.58 -8.95
N ASN A 57 2.56 -5.28 -8.74
CA ASN A 57 3.83 -4.72 -8.29
C ASN A 57 4.19 -5.21 -6.88
N PHE A 58 3.21 -5.37 -5.99
CA PHE A 58 3.46 -5.90 -4.64
C PHE A 58 3.92 -7.36 -4.67
N ILE A 59 3.34 -8.17 -5.58
CA ILE A 59 3.69 -9.60 -5.67
C ILE A 59 5.19 -9.78 -5.93
N GLY A 60 5.76 -8.96 -6.80
CA GLY A 60 7.17 -9.06 -7.17
C GLY A 60 8.13 -8.51 -6.13
N GLN A 61 7.65 -7.71 -5.17
CA GLN A 61 8.52 -7.00 -4.22
C GLN A 61 8.46 -7.58 -2.81
N ASP A 62 7.27 -7.79 -2.26
CA ASP A 62 7.11 -8.39 -0.92
C ASP A 62 5.82 -9.19 -0.86
N GLN A 63 5.94 -10.51 -0.91
CA GLN A 63 4.78 -11.39 -0.92
C GLN A 63 3.97 -11.32 0.38
N GLU A 64 4.64 -11.07 1.51
CA GLU A 64 3.93 -10.96 2.80
C GLU A 64 3.03 -9.73 2.84
N THR A 65 3.50 -8.58 2.34
CA THR A 65 2.66 -7.39 2.20
C THR A 65 1.47 -7.67 1.29
N TYR A 66 1.71 -8.31 0.15
CA TYR A 66 0.64 -8.67 -0.77
C TYR A 66 -0.39 -9.59 -0.12
N ARG A 67 0.07 -10.60 0.64
CA ARG A 67 -0.82 -11.53 1.33
C ARG A 67 -1.74 -10.78 2.31
N GLN A 68 -1.18 -9.89 3.11
CA GLN A 68 -1.96 -9.12 4.09
C GLN A 68 -2.95 -8.18 3.41
N ILE A 69 -2.54 -7.53 2.32
CA ILE A 69 -3.44 -6.67 1.54
C ILE A 69 -4.57 -7.51 0.95
N ARG A 70 -4.25 -8.66 0.38
CA ARG A 70 -5.24 -9.54 -0.24
C ARG A 70 -6.29 -10.03 0.76
N GLU A 71 -5.90 -10.32 1.99
CA GLU A 71 -6.83 -10.77 3.02
C GLU A 71 -7.75 -9.66 3.51
N ALA A 72 -7.36 -8.39 3.32
CA ALA A 72 -8.07 -7.25 3.88
C ALA A 72 -8.92 -6.49 2.87
N PHE A 73 -8.79 -6.78 1.56
CA PHE A 73 -9.43 -5.95 0.54
C PHE A 73 -10.71 -6.56 0.00
N ALA A 74 -11.56 -5.69 -0.59
CA ALA A 74 -12.72 -6.11 -1.37
C ALA A 74 -12.38 -6.01 -2.85
N TYR A 75 -12.70 -7.04 -3.62
CA TYR A 75 -12.35 -7.12 -5.05
C TYR A 75 -13.61 -7.03 -5.92
N TRP A 76 -13.49 -6.30 -7.02
CA TRP A 76 -14.54 -6.25 -8.04
C TRP A 76 -13.91 -6.00 -9.40
N ASP A 77 -14.62 -6.37 -10.47
CA ASP A 77 -14.11 -6.22 -11.83
C ASP A 77 -15.01 -5.39 -12.73
N GLU A 78 -16.15 -4.91 -12.23
CA GLU A 78 -17.10 -4.13 -13.00
C GLU A 78 -17.20 -2.69 -12.50
N ILE A 79 -17.35 -1.77 -13.42
CA ILE A 79 -17.66 -0.37 -13.13
C ILE A 79 -19.04 -0.07 -13.72
N GLU A 80 -19.89 0.58 -12.93
CA GLU A 80 -21.19 1.03 -13.39
C GLU A 80 -21.23 2.54 -13.40
N VAL A 81 -21.61 3.12 -14.54
CA VAL A 81 -21.84 4.55 -14.68
C VAL A 81 -23.33 4.78 -14.81
N ARG A 82 -23.89 5.66 -13.97
CA ARG A 82 -25.29 6.05 -14.01
C ARG A 82 -25.39 7.51 -14.45
N TYR A 83 -26.12 7.73 -15.54
CA TYR A 83 -26.30 9.07 -16.07
C TYR A 83 -27.72 9.21 -16.62
N LYS A 84 -28.47 10.15 -16.08
CA LYS A 84 -29.86 10.45 -16.51
C LYS A 84 -30.73 9.21 -16.63
N GLY A 85 -30.65 8.32 -15.64
CA GLY A 85 -31.44 7.08 -15.62
C GLY A 85 -30.88 5.93 -16.42
N ALA A 86 -29.81 6.14 -17.18
CA ALA A 86 -29.12 5.07 -17.90
C ALA A 86 -28.06 4.45 -17.03
N ARG A 87 -27.84 3.13 -17.18
CA ARG A 87 -26.78 2.39 -16.52
C ARG A 87 -25.85 1.81 -17.56
N ILE A 88 -24.57 2.07 -17.40
CA ILE A 88 -23.53 1.50 -18.27
C ILE A 88 -22.59 0.71 -17.37
N ARG A 89 -22.46 -0.59 -17.65
CA ARG A 89 -21.53 -1.46 -16.94
C ARG A 89 -20.36 -1.82 -17.83
N SER A 90 -19.17 -1.79 -17.27
CA SER A 90 -17.95 -2.20 -17.96
C SER A 90 -17.23 -3.19 -17.07
N GLY A 91 -16.93 -4.38 -17.59
CA GLY A 91 -16.25 -5.44 -16.87
C GLY A 91 -14.79 -5.59 -17.25
N GLY A 92 -14.10 -6.52 -16.59
CA GLY A 92 -12.72 -6.85 -16.92
C GLY A 92 -11.68 -5.86 -16.42
N HIS A 93 -12.02 -5.01 -15.46
CA HIS A 93 -11.10 -3.98 -14.97
C HIS A 93 -10.22 -4.44 -13.81
N GLY A 94 -10.73 -5.23 -12.89
CA GLY A 94 -9.98 -5.70 -11.73
C GLY A 94 -9.59 -4.59 -10.76
N PHE A 95 -10.40 -4.39 -9.70
CA PHE A 95 -10.12 -3.41 -8.67
C PHE A 95 -10.17 -4.05 -7.29
N ALA A 96 -9.31 -3.56 -6.40
CA ALA A 96 -9.32 -3.96 -5.00
C ALA A 96 -9.35 -2.71 -4.13
N GLY A 97 -10.26 -2.69 -3.16
CA GLY A 97 -10.40 -1.54 -2.26
C GLY A 97 -10.23 -1.94 -0.82
N MET A 98 -9.64 -1.07 -0.03
CA MET A 98 -9.48 -1.27 1.40
C MET A 98 -9.41 0.09 2.10
N SER A 99 -9.61 0.09 3.42
CA SER A 99 -9.49 1.34 4.16
C SER A 99 -8.03 1.80 4.18
N ARG A 100 -7.83 3.12 4.16
CA ARG A 100 -6.48 3.68 4.23
C ARG A 100 -5.80 3.30 5.53
N GLN A 101 -6.53 3.29 6.65
CA GLN A 101 -5.96 2.90 7.93
C GLN A 101 -5.46 1.46 7.92
N LYS A 102 -6.21 0.54 7.30
CA LYS A 102 -5.79 -0.86 7.20
C LYS A 102 -4.51 -1.00 6.38
N LEU A 103 -4.40 -0.26 5.27
CA LEU A 103 -3.17 -0.26 4.48
C LEU A 103 -1.99 0.25 5.29
N LEU A 104 -2.17 1.35 6.03
CA LEU A 104 -1.11 1.89 6.89
C LEU A 104 -0.72 0.89 7.98
N ASP A 105 -1.69 0.22 8.60
CA ASP A 105 -1.42 -0.80 9.62
C ASP A 105 -0.56 -1.94 9.07
N ILE A 106 -0.88 -2.41 7.86
CA ILE A 106 -0.10 -3.47 7.22
C ILE A 106 1.34 -3.02 6.97
N LEU A 107 1.52 -1.85 6.39
CA LEU A 107 2.85 -1.35 6.06
C LEU A 107 3.67 -1.05 7.31
N GLN A 108 3.04 -0.47 8.36
CA GLN A 108 3.71 -0.23 9.64
C GLN A 108 4.15 -1.55 10.28
N GLY A 109 3.29 -2.57 10.25
CA GLY A 109 3.62 -3.88 10.78
C GLY A 109 4.82 -4.50 10.07
N ARG A 110 4.85 -4.42 8.74
CA ARG A 110 5.99 -4.95 7.96
C ARG A 110 7.29 -4.19 8.24
N CYS A 111 7.22 -2.89 8.43
CA CYS A 111 8.42 -2.10 8.75
C CYS A 111 8.99 -2.41 10.13
N ARG A 112 8.16 -2.88 11.07
CA ARG A 112 8.60 -3.26 12.42
C ARG A 112 9.20 -4.66 12.48
N ASP A 113 8.88 -5.49 11.51
CA ASP A 113 9.36 -6.89 11.47
C ASP A 113 10.86 -7.01 11.12
#